data_5b848539a0854a5fa21e501bba45d11d
#
_entry.id   5b848539a0854a5fa21e501bba45d11d
#
_cell.length_a   1.000
_cell.length_b   1.000
_cell.length_c   1.000
_cell.angle_alpha   90.00
_cell.angle_beta   90.00
_cell.angle_gamma   90.00
#
_symmetry.space_group_name_H-M   'P 1'
#
loop_
_entity.id
_entity.type
_entity.pdbx_description
1 polymer ?
#
loop_
_entity_poly.entity_id
_entity_poly.type
_entity_poly.pdbx_seq_one_letter_code
_entity_poly.pdbx_strand_id
1 'polypeptide(L)'
;MQRLEPWHGHCRLQFSTNDGGRTRHQGGCRAPFKLLRAEAGDDGRCELPLLHTAGGLVGGDQLSIDLNLKAESRSLITSVAAQKVYGSVGRSRLNPDGAWSRQGVTCTLDDNSDLEWLPQEMVLYADALFHQSLRVCLPENASFLSAEIVRLGRTAAEERLNQGCWRSCLEIQRHGA
;
A
#
# COMPACT_ATOMS: atom_id res chain seq x y z
N MET A 1 28.35 6.98 -16.32
CA MET A 1 27.51 6.00 -15.60
C MET A 1 26.16 6.64 -15.38
N GLN A 2 25.13 6.22 -16.12
CA GLN A 2 23.80 6.77 -16.00
C GLN A 2 23.26 6.44 -14.60
N ARG A 3 22.82 7.45 -13.84
CA ARG A 3 22.10 7.26 -12.60
C ARG A 3 20.78 6.57 -12.98
N LEU A 4 20.56 5.34 -12.53
CA LEU A 4 19.25 4.72 -12.63
C LEU A 4 18.26 5.61 -11.85
N GLU A 5 17.32 6.21 -12.55
CA GLU A 5 16.27 6.97 -11.87
C GLU A 5 15.43 6.02 -11.02
N PRO A 6 15.14 6.41 -9.76
CA PRO A 6 14.22 5.63 -8.93
C PRO A 6 12.88 5.51 -9.64
N TRP A 7 12.31 4.33 -9.67
CA TRP A 7 11.03 4.14 -10.33
C TRP A 7 9.85 4.45 -9.39
N HIS A 8 8.77 4.83 -10.00
CA HIS A 8 7.54 5.16 -9.30
C HIS A 8 6.41 4.24 -9.80
N GLY A 9 6.05 3.25 -8.97
CA GLY A 9 4.89 2.42 -9.19
C GLY A 9 3.62 3.14 -8.74
N HIS A 10 2.57 3.03 -9.54
CA HIS A 10 1.31 3.71 -9.25
C HIS A 10 0.12 2.79 -9.51
N CYS A 11 -0.85 2.82 -8.59
CA CYS A 11 -2.14 2.14 -8.72
C CYS A 11 -3.25 3.15 -8.43
N ARG A 12 -4.20 3.32 -9.35
CA ARG A 12 -5.37 4.17 -9.14
C ARG A 12 -6.63 3.39 -9.43
N LEU A 13 -7.51 3.29 -8.45
CA LEU A 13 -8.74 2.50 -8.52
C LEU A 13 -9.92 3.32 -8.04
N GLN A 14 -11.03 3.17 -8.73
CA GLN A 14 -12.33 3.65 -8.31
C GLN A 14 -13.26 2.46 -8.15
N PHE A 15 -14.02 2.44 -7.07
CA PHE A 15 -15.02 1.42 -6.77
C PHE A 15 -16.41 2.03 -6.85
N SER A 16 -17.36 1.31 -7.42
CA SER A 16 -18.75 1.74 -7.50
C SER A 16 -19.69 0.54 -7.50
N THR A 17 -20.87 0.72 -6.96
CA THR A 17 -21.90 -0.32 -6.89
C THR A 17 -22.74 -0.29 -8.16
N ASN A 18 -23.07 -1.44 -8.72
CA ASN A 18 -23.99 -1.56 -9.84
C ASN A 18 -25.44 -1.74 -9.35
N ASP A 19 -26.42 -1.74 -10.27
CA ASP A 19 -27.87 -1.90 -9.97
C ASP A 19 -28.20 -3.18 -9.20
N GLY A 20 -27.34 -4.20 -9.25
CA GLY A 20 -27.48 -5.45 -8.51
C GLY A 20 -26.82 -5.45 -7.12
N GLY A 21 -26.41 -4.30 -6.60
CA GLY A 21 -25.77 -4.18 -5.27
C GLY A 21 -24.36 -4.71 -5.18
N ARG A 22 -23.70 -5.01 -6.31
CA ARG A 22 -22.33 -5.53 -6.35
C ARG A 22 -21.34 -4.43 -6.68
N THR A 23 -20.31 -4.31 -5.87
CA THR A 23 -19.20 -3.38 -6.12
C THR A 23 -18.27 -3.91 -7.21
N ARG A 24 -17.88 -3.02 -8.11
CA ARG A 24 -16.87 -3.27 -9.15
C ARG A 24 -15.82 -2.18 -9.10
N HIS A 25 -14.61 -2.52 -9.55
CA HIS A 25 -13.52 -1.54 -9.68
C HIS A 25 -13.31 -1.14 -11.14
N GLN A 26 -12.80 0.08 -11.31
CA GLN A 26 -12.28 0.63 -12.57
C GLN A 26 -10.92 1.24 -12.29
N GLY A 27 -10.10 1.40 -13.33
CA GLY A 27 -8.77 1.95 -13.20
C GLY A 27 -7.69 0.91 -13.48
N GLY A 28 -6.49 1.14 -12.98
CA GLY A 28 -5.36 0.27 -13.25
C GLY A 28 -4.10 0.64 -12.51
N CYS A 29 -3.05 -0.09 -12.84
CA CYS A 29 -1.74 0.06 -12.23
C CYS A 29 -0.65 0.24 -13.28
N ARG A 30 0.44 0.88 -12.86
CA ARG A 30 1.76 0.84 -13.51
C ARG A 30 2.70 -0.03 -12.70
N ALA A 31 3.61 -0.73 -13.41
CA ALA A 31 4.63 -1.53 -12.76
C ALA A 31 5.33 -0.74 -11.63
N PRO A 32 5.64 -1.41 -10.51
CA PRO A 32 5.60 -2.85 -10.28
C PRO A 32 4.25 -3.39 -9.80
N PHE A 33 3.20 -2.59 -9.75
CA PHE A 33 1.89 -3.10 -9.36
C PHE A 33 1.21 -3.88 -10.49
N LYS A 34 0.50 -4.92 -10.10
CA LYS A 34 -0.38 -5.71 -10.95
C LYS A 34 -1.65 -6.05 -10.17
N LEU A 35 -2.80 -5.77 -10.76
CA LEU A 35 -4.08 -6.25 -10.25
C LEU A 35 -4.24 -7.72 -10.59
N LEU A 36 -4.64 -8.51 -9.62
CA LEU A 36 -5.13 -9.86 -9.86
C LEU A 36 -6.63 -9.81 -10.15
N ARG A 37 -7.23 -10.98 -10.36
CA ARG A 37 -8.66 -11.09 -10.59
C ARG A 37 -9.41 -10.65 -9.34
N ALA A 38 -10.33 -9.72 -9.50
CA ALA A 38 -11.25 -9.36 -8.44
C ALA A 38 -12.32 -10.45 -8.29
N GLU A 39 -12.63 -10.80 -7.06
CA GLU A 39 -13.71 -11.70 -6.69
C GLU A 39 -14.86 -10.89 -6.07
N ALA A 40 -16.06 -11.43 -6.14
CA ALA A 40 -17.21 -10.86 -5.46
C ALA A 40 -17.43 -11.61 -4.14
N GLY A 41 -17.38 -10.89 -3.03
CA GLY A 41 -17.78 -11.43 -1.73
C GLY A 41 -19.29 -11.72 -1.69
N ASP A 42 -19.72 -12.56 -0.75
CA ASP A 42 -21.12 -12.97 -0.59
C ASP A 42 -22.04 -11.77 -0.27
N ASP A 43 -21.47 -10.73 0.33
CA ASP A 43 -22.14 -9.47 0.69
C ASP A 43 -22.09 -8.41 -0.43
N GLY A 44 -21.64 -8.78 -1.64
CA GLY A 44 -21.53 -7.89 -2.79
C GLY A 44 -20.28 -7.01 -2.81
N ARG A 45 -19.36 -7.13 -1.84
CA ARG A 45 -18.10 -6.38 -1.87
C ARG A 45 -17.18 -6.83 -3.00
N CYS A 46 -16.28 -5.96 -3.40
CA CYS A 46 -15.21 -6.26 -4.34
C CYS A 46 -13.95 -6.67 -3.56
N GLU A 47 -13.51 -7.91 -3.69
CA GLU A 47 -12.28 -8.41 -3.10
C GLU A 47 -11.17 -8.39 -4.14
N LEU A 48 -10.14 -7.57 -3.90
CA LEU A 48 -9.11 -7.29 -4.90
C LEU A 48 -7.70 -7.50 -4.35
N PRO A 49 -7.00 -8.56 -4.77
CA PRO A 49 -5.60 -8.73 -4.43
C PRO A 49 -4.70 -7.86 -5.34
N LEU A 50 -3.79 -7.10 -4.72
CA LEU A 50 -2.78 -6.28 -5.37
C LEU A 50 -1.42 -6.95 -5.27
N LEU A 51 -0.76 -7.20 -6.40
CA LEU A 51 0.56 -7.81 -6.46
C LEU A 51 1.63 -6.75 -6.74
N HIS A 52 2.72 -6.78 -5.95
CA HIS A 52 3.97 -6.06 -6.23
C HIS A 52 4.96 -7.00 -6.91
N THR A 53 5.18 -6.84 -8.21
CA THR A 53 5.92 -7.80 -9.05
C THR A 53 7.45 -7.71 -8.96
N ALA A 54 8.01 -6.65 -8.35
CA ALA A 54 9.46 -6.45 -8.28
C ALA A 54 10.13 -7.17 -7.09
N GLY A 55 9.37 -7.92 -6.30
CA GLY A 55 9.92 -8.66 -5.17
C GLY A 55 10.30 -7.83 -3.95
N GLY A 56 10.21 -6.52 -3.98
CA GLY A 56 10.46 -5.59 -2.88
C GLY A 56 10.93 -4.22 -3.33
N LEU A 57 11.06 -3.31 -2.38
CA LEU A 57 11.53 -1.94 -2.57
C LEU A 57 13.03 -1.85 -2.27
N VAL A 58 13.74 -1.11 -3.10
CA VAL A 58 15.13 -0.69 -2.84
C VAL A 58 15.18 0.82 -2.60
N GLY A 59 16.29 1.29 -2.07
CA GLY A 59 16.44 2.72 -1.75
C GLY A 59 16.18 3.64 -2.95
N GLY A 60 15.25 4.57 -2.79
CA GLY A 60 14.81 5.51 -3.82
C GLY A 60 13.47 5.16 -4.45
N ASP A 61 13.03 3.91 -4.41
CA ASP A 61 11.76 3.49 -5.01
C ASP A 61 10.56 4.17 -4.35
N GLN A 62 9.54 4.43 -5.16
CA GLN A 62 8.30 5.05 -4.72
C GLN A 62 7.09 4.25 -5.20
N LEU A 63 6.13 4.07 -4.31
CA LEU A 63 4.83 3.46 -4.59
C LEU A 63 3.71 4.41 -4.19
N SER A 64 2.72 4.58 -5.05
CA SER A 64 1.51 5.35 -4.76
C SER A 64 0.27 4.52 -5.07
N ILE A 65 -0.68 4.51 -4.16
CA ILE A 65 -1.96 3.82 -4.30
C ILE A 65 -3.06 4.82 -3.99
N ASP A 66 -3.93 5.09 -4.97
CA ASP A 66 -5.09 5.96 -4.83
C ASP A 66 -6.37 5.12 -4.96
N LEU A 67 -7.17 5.10 -3.91
CA LEU A 67 -8.43 4.37 -3.81
C LEU A 67 -9.58 5.35 -3.65
N ASN A 68 -10.56 5.29 -4.54
CA ASN A 68 -11.75 6.12 -4.49
C ASN A 68 -12.99 5.23 -4.44
N LEU A 69 -13.71 5.26 -3.34
CA LEU A 69 -14.92 4.49 -3.14
C LEU A 69 -16.15 5.40 -3.29
N LYS A 70 -16.95 5.13 -4.31
CA LYS A 70 -18.23 5.82 -4.52
C LYS A 70 -19.26 5.36 -3.51
N ALA A 71 -20.28 6.17 -3.33
CA ALA A 71 -21.35 5.88 -2.38
C ALA A 71 -21.86 4.43 -2.49
N GLU A 72 -22.17 3.82 -1.35
CA GLU A 72 -22.67 2.44 -1.22
C GLU A 72 -21.68 1.35 -1.69
N SER A 73 -20.45 1.69 -2.08
CA SER A 73 -19.49 0.69 -2.54
C SER A 73 -18.73 0.08 -1.36
N ARG A 74 -18.41 -1.22 -1.48
CA ARG A 74 -17.74 -2.00 -0.44
C ARG A 74 -16.56 -2.75 -1.03
N SER A 75 -15.39 -2.64 -0.42
CA SER A 75 -14.17 -3.27 -0.96
C SER A 75 -13.27 -3.81 0.13
N LEU A 76 -12.73 -5.00 -0.12
CA LEU A 76 -11.57 -5.55 0.58
C LEU A 76 -10.39 -5.52 -0.38
N ILE A 77 -9.33 -4.83 0.00
CA ILE A 77 -8.08 -4.80 -0.76
C ILE A 77 -6.99 -5.42 0.09
N THR A 78 -6.35 -6.42 -0.45
CA THR A 78 -5.21 -7.09 0.17
C THR A 78 -4.01 -7.07 -0.77
N SER A 79 -2.85 -7.47 -0.29
CA SER A 79 -1.68 -7.69 -1.14
C SER A 79 -1.35 -9.18 -1.25
N VAL A 80 -0.58 -9.56 -2.28
CA VAL A 80 -0.08 -10.92 -2.45
C VAL A 80 1.35 -10.98 -1.98
N ALA A 81 1.65 -11.88 -1.06
CA ALA A 81 2.94 -12.09 -0.40
C ALA A 81 3.42 -10.89 0.44
N ALA A 82 4.43 -11.15 1.27
CA ALA A 82 5.08 -10.14 2.10
C ALA A 82 5.74 -9.04 1.26
N GLN A 83 5.50 -7.79 1.62
CA GLN A 83 6.22 -6.65 1.07
C GLN A 83 7.63 -6.61 1.69
N LYS A 84 8.67 -6.65 0.87
CA LYS A 84 10.06 -6.55 1.33
C LYS A 84 10.57 -5.14 1.11
N VAL A 85 11.31 -4.62 2.07
CA VAL A 85 12.05 -3.37 1.93
C VAL A 85 13.51 -3.67 2.21
N TYR A 86 14.32 -3.57 1.18
CA TYR A 86 15.74 -3.94 1.25
C TYR A 86 16.58 -2.84 1.91
N GLY A 87 17.72 -3.25 2.47
CA GLY A 87 18.69 -2.34 3.07
C GLY A 87 19.22 -1.31 2.07
N SER A 88 19.42 -0.09 2.53
CA SER A 88 19.88 1.04 1.72
C SER A 88 21.15 1.68 2.28
N VAL A 89 21.27 1.81 3.60
CA VAL A 89 22.45 2.40 4.25
C VAL A 89 23.66 1.51 4.01
N GLY A 90 24.78 2.10 3.61
CA GLY A 90 26.05 1.39 3.34
C GLY A 90 26.04 0.52 2.08
N ARG A 91 24.97 0.50 1.29
CA ARG A 91 24.86 -0.36 0.09
C ARG A 91 25.39 0.29 -1.19
N SER A 92 25.62 1.58 -1.19
CA SER A 92 26.17 2.31 -2.33
C SER A 92 27.37 3.15 -1.92
N ARG A 93 28.48 3.03 -2.67
CA ARG A 93 29.66 3.89 -2.48
C ARG A 93 29.39 5.35 -2.83
N LEU A 94 28.42 5.61 -3.72
CA LEU A 94 28.05 6.96 -4.15
C LEU A 94 27.05 7.62 -3.20
N ASN A 95 26.36 6.83 -2.40
CA ASN A 95 25.40 7.29 -1.39
C ASN A 95 25.44 6.38 -0.16
N PRO A 96 26.48 6.51 0.68
CA PRO A 96 26.66 5.63 1.83
C PRO A 96 25.55 5.80 2.89
N ASP A 97 24.94 6.98 2.96
CA ASP A 97 23.83 7.27 3.90
C ASP A 97 22.52 6.59 3.47
N GLY A 98 22.50 6.01 2.26
CA GLY A 98 21.33 5.35 1.70
C GLY A 98 20.31 6.32 1.10
N ALA A 99 19.26 5.76 0.53
CA ALA A 99 18.12 6.49 0.00
C ALA A 99 16.82 5.93 0.59
N TRP A 100 15.87 6.82 0.87
CA TRP A 100 14.56 6.45 1.39
C TRP A 100 13.69 5.89 0.28
N SER A 101 13.17 4.68 0.47
CA SER A 101 12.01 4.20 -0.29
C SER A 101 10.72 4.68 0.35
N ARG A 102 9.66 4.82 -0.44
CA ARG A 102 8.40 5.42 0.00
C ARG A 102 7.20 4.65 -0.51
N GLN A 103 6.16 4.57 0.33
CA GLN A 103 4.84 4.11 -0.08
C GLN A 103 3.78 5.05 0.49
N GLY A 104 2.94 5.57 -0.40
CA GLY A 104 1.77 6.38 -0.04
C GLY A 104 0.49 5.67 -0.45
N VAL A 105 -0.47 5.60 0.45
CA VAL A 105 -1.83 5.13 0.18
C VAL A 105 -2.79 6.27 0.51
N THR A 106 -3.63 6.64 -0.44
CA THR A 106 -4.67 7.66 -0.25
C THR A 106 -6.02 7.02 -0.53
N CYS A 107 -6.91 7.10 0.43
CA CYS A 107 -8.27 6.57 0.35
C CYS A 107 -9.27 7.72 0.48
N THR A 108 -10.18 7.83 -0.48
CA THR A 108 -11.31 8.76 -0.43
C THR A 108 -12.59 7.96 -0.49
N LEU A 109 -13.41 8.08 0.52
CA LEU A 109 -14.65 7.36 0.68
C LEU A 109 -15.83 8.33 0.56
N ASP A 110 -16.83 7.96 -0.24
CA ASP A 110 -18.11 8.65 -0.32
C ASP A 110 -19.12 8.03 0.68
N ASP A 111 -20.31 8.56 0.75
CA ASP A 111 -21.36 8.18 1.72
C ASP A 111 -21.67 6.67 1.71
N ASN A 112 -21.85 6.09 2.89
CA ASN A 112 -22.17 4.67 3.11
C ASN A 112 -21.20 3.68 2.46
N SER A 113 -20.00 4.12 2.10
CA SER A 113 -18.99 3.22 1.57
C SER A 113 -18.17 2.55 2.68
N ASP A 114 -17.60 1.41 2.35
CA ASP A 114 -16.83 0.58 3.28
C ASP A 114 -15.53 0.11 2.64
N LEU A 115 -14.39 0.35 3.29
CA LEU A 115 -13.08 -0.08 2.84
C LEU A 115 -12.36 -0.88 3.92
N GLU A 116 -12.00 -2.10 3.59
CA GLU A 116 -11.02 -2.90 4.32
C GLU A 116 -9.67 -2.88 3.56
N TRP A 117 -8.67 -2.23 4.15
CA TRP A 117 -7.29 -2.22 3.65
C TRP A 117 -6.44 -3.16 4.50
N LEU A 118 -6.26 -4.39 4.03
CA LEU A 118 -5.61 -5.48 4.76
C LEU A 118 -4.43 -6.07 3.97
N PRO A 119 -3.33 -5.33 3.79
CA PRO A 119 -2.14 -5.84 3.13
C PRO A 119 -1.51 -6.99 3.94
N GLN A 120 -0.78 -7.86 3.24
CA GLN A 120 0.08 -8.85 3.88
C GLN A 120 1.22 -8.16 4.64
N GLU A 121 1.96 -8.91 5.44
CA GLU A 121 3.03 -8.36 6.26
C GLU A 121 4.13 -7.67 5.44
N MET A 122 4.77 -6.70 6.08
CA MET A 122 5.96 -6.02 5.58
C MET A 122 7.20 -6.48 6.34
N VAL A 123 8.28 -6.73 5.63
CA VAL A 123 9.57 -7.08 6.22
C VAL A 123 10.60 -6.01 5.87
N LEU A 124 11.04 -5.28 6.86
CA LEU A 124 12.12 -4.31 6.76
C LEU A 124 13.45 -5.02 7.03
N TYR A 125 14.29 -5.12 6.02
CA TYR A 125 15.62 -5.73 6.15
C TYR A 125 16.58 -4.80 6.90
N ALA A 126 17.68 -5.32 7.37
CA ALA A 126 18.73 -4.50 7.98
C ALA A 126 19.07 -3.30 7.09
N ASP A 127 19.27 -2.15 7.72
CA ASP A 127 19.67 -0.90 7.07
C ASP A 127 18.65 -0.34 6.05
N ALA A 128 17.39 -0.81 6.10
CA ALA A 128 16.32 -0.26 5.28
C ALA A 128 15.94 1.15 5.74
N LEU A 129 15.75 2.06 4.78
CA LEU A 129 15.16 3.37 5.01
C LEU A 129 13.81 3.43 4.32
N PHE A 130 12.74 3.42 5.13
CA PHE A 130 11.39 3.34 4.60
C PHE A 130 10.42 4.34 5.25
N HIS A 131 9.71 5.05 4.39
CA HIS A 131 8.63 5.94 4.80
C HIS A 131 7.32 5.50 4.18
N GLN A 132 6.35 5.18 5.01
CA GLN A 132 4.98 4.91 4.57
C GLN A 132 4.00 5.93 5.11
N SER A 133 2.96 6.20 4.33
CA SER A 133 1.83 7.02 4.74
C SER A 133 0.53 6.38 4.28
N LEU A 134 -0.47 6.42 5.15
CA LEU A 134 -1.85 6.04 4.84
C LEU A 134 -2.74 7.21 5.23
N ARG A 135 -3.36 7.83 4.23
CA ARG A 135 -4.31 8.92 4.41
C ARG A 135 -5.70 8.48 4.00
N VAL A 136 -6.67 8.69 4.87
CA VAL A 136 -8.07 8.31 4.65
C VAL A 136 -8.96 9.52 4.89
N CYS A 137 -9.76 9.88 3.89
CA CYS A 137 -10.81 10.89 3.98
C CYS A 137 -12.16 10.20 3.84
N LEU A 138 -13.04 10.35 4.83
CA LEU A 138 -14.33 9.68 4.85
C LEU A 138 -15.42 10.53 5.55
N PRO A 139 -16.70 10.43 5.13
CA PRO A 139 -17.83 11.02 5.84
C PRO A 139 -18.19 10.21 7.10
N GLU A 140 -19.15 10.73 7.90
CA GLU A 140 -19.55 10.08 9.16
C GLU A 140 -20.10 8.67 8.98
N ASN A 141 -20.83 8.44 7.90
CA ASN A 141 -21.54 7.20 7.59
C ASN A 141 -20.72 6.19 6.77
N ALA A 142 -19.46 6.49 6.48
CA ALA A 142 -18.55 5.53 5.86
C ALA A 142 -17.70 4.81 6.90
N SER A 143 -17.23 3.61 6.56
CA SER A 143 -16.38 2.80 7.43
C SER A 143 -15.04 2.47 6.79
N PHE A 144 -14.02 2.38 7.64
CA PHE A 144 -12.66 2.02 7.26
C PHE A 144 -12.05 1.08 8.28
N LEU A 145 -11.51 -0.02 7.82
CA LEU A 145 -10.72 -0.97 8.61
C LEU A 145 -9.35 -1.16 7.97
N SER A 146 -8.30 -1.09 8.80
CA SER A 146 -6.94 -1.43 8.37
C SER A 146 -6.18 -2.14 9.46
N ALA A 147 -5.33 -3.09 9.04
CA ALA A 147 -4.36 -3.73 9.91
C ALA A 147 -3.04 -3.90 9.15
N GLU A 148 -1.93 -3.62 9.82
CA GLU A 148 -0.59 -3.79 9.29
C GLU A 148 0.25 -4.65 10.22
N ILE A 149 1.01 -5.57 9.64
CA ILE A 149 2.01 -6.38 10.34
C ILE A 149 3.38 -6.00 9.80
N VAL A 150 4.25 -5.48 10.67
CA VAL A 150 5.60 -5.07 10.28
C VAL A 150 6.64 -5.86 11.05
N ARG A 151 7.56 -6.48 10.34
CA ARG A 151 8.71 -7.20 10.90
C ARG A 151 9.98 -6.38 10.72
N LEU A 152 10.68 -6.13 11.82
CA LEU A 152 11.95 -5.39 11.85
C LEU A 152 13.11 -6.38 11.78
N GLY A 153 13.63 -6.59 10.57
CA GLY A 153 14.66 -7.58 10.27
C GLY A 153 14.10 -8.98 9.93
N ARG A 154 14.97 -9.83 9.45
CA ARG A 154 14.68 -11.24 9.15
C ARG A 154 15.00 -12.11 10.36
N THR A 155 14.01 -12.46 11.14
CA THR A 155 14.19 -13.21 12.41
C THR A 155 14.96 -14.52 12.21
N ALA A 156 14.67 -15.27 11.14
CA ALA A 156 15.38 -16.53 10.83
C ALA A 156 16.87 -16.35 10.49
N ALA A 157 17.29 -15.14 10.15
CA ALA A 157 18.68 -14.78 9.89
C ALA A 157 19.29 -13.96 11.04
N GLU A 158 18.62 -13.91 12.20
CA GLU A 158 19.02 -13.11 13.37
C GLU A 158 19.24 -11.63 13.04
N GLU A 159 18.63 -11.16 11.96
CA GLU A 159 18.75 -9.80 11.45
C GLU A 159 17.81 -8.88 12.19
N ARG A 160 18.30 -7.70 12.53
CA ARG A 160 17.54 -6.58 13.11
C ARG A 160 17.60 -5.38 12.15
N LEU A 161 16.84 -4.33 12.44
CA LEU A 161 16.82 -3.14 11.60
C LEU A 161 18.17 -2.38 11.55
N ASN A 162 19.02 -2.54 12.57
CA ASN A 162 20.36 -1.94 12.70
C ASN A 162 20.37 -0.43 12.47
N GLN A 163 21.03 0.06 11.39
CA GLN A 163 21.06 1.48 11.01
C GLN A 163 19.84 1.91 10.18
N GLY A 164 18.90 1.00 9.97
CA GLY A 164 17.68 1.31 9.25
C GLY A 164 16.75 2.24 10.04
N CYS A 165 15.82 2.82 9.32
CA CYS A 165 14.79 3.66 9.91
C CYS A 165 13.45 3.44 9.20
N TRP A 166 12.40 3.26 9.99
CA TRP A 166 11.03 3.18 9.52
C TRP A 166 10.23 4.36 10.06
N ARG A 167 9.55 5.06 9.16
CA ARG A 167 8.62 6.13 9.49
C ARG A 167 7.25 5.73 8.96
N SER A 168 6.25 5.73 9.84
CA SER A 168 4.86 5.46 9.48
C SER A 168 3.99 6.65 9.90
N CYS A 169 3.07 7.04 9.03
CA CYS A 169 2.08 8.06 9.29
C CYS A 169 0.70 7.54 8.88
N LEU A 170 -0.21 7.49 9.83
CA LEU A 170 -1.64 7.23 9.59
C LEU A 170 -2.40 8.52 9.87
N GLU A 171 -3.14 9.00 8.88
CA GLU A 171 -4.00 10.17 8.98
C GLU A 171 -5.42 9.78 8.55
N ILE A 172 -6.38 9.92 9.46
CA ILE A 172 -7.79 9.69 9.18
C ILE A 172 -8.52 11.01 9.40
N GLN A 173 -9.13 11.51 8.34
CA GLN A 173 -9.95 12.73 8.36
C GLN A 173 -11.40 12.37 8.12
N ARG A 174 -12.22 12.61 9.14
CA ARG A 174 -13.67 12.44 9.05
C ARG A 174 -14.31 13.80 8.83
N HIS A 175 -15.12 13.92 7.77
CA HIS A 175 -15.88 15.14 7.48
C HIS A 175 -17.22 15.10 8.20
N GLY A 176 -17.62 16.21 8.82
CA GLY A 176 -18.87 16.33 9.56
C GLY A 176 -18.73 16.20 11.09
N ALA A 177 -17.52 15.96 11.58
CA ALA A 177 -17.22 15.95 13.02
C ALA A 177 -16.59 17.27 13.46
#